data_262ce4fd9543ec3d9266b44e5d82a3fe
#
_entry.id   262ce4fd9543ec3d9266b44e5d82a3fe
#
_cell.length_a   1.000
_cell.length_b   1.000
_cell.length_c   1.000
_cell.angle_alpha   90.00
_cell.angle_beta   90.00
_cell.angle_gamma   90.00
#
_symmetry.space_group_name_H-M   'P 1'
#
loop_
_entity.id
_entity.type
_entity.pdbx_description
1 polymer ?
#
loop_
_entity_poly.entity_id
_entity_poly.type
_entity_poly.pdbx_seq_one_letter_code
_entity_poly.pdbx_strand_id
1 'polypeptide(L)'
;MIIVYNKDLTNFKEISHALSIQMEEHYNAIGKAIITLPIDDYNISAIENGGIVYDTIRDMSFVIRNHKYDTARTTVTVNAYTCNRLLNKRAIIQKNTISNIESGVRYVIESNLRGLPNVEIGGLNGFTDTTEAILYGGQVLDEIMPMLETAKIGNRMRWDADRRVHVFELYKGRDLTEGIHSVVFSEEYKTAKDLVIANDDSVFKNVVYVQGTLNDDSETEIVVEVGTAIGDERFEKWLDRSFKQDKEETESQFRKRLKQIGLEEIARLVNRHTFAVSIDTKEYGTTYKLGDVVSCVSQRFGVELKSRITSVKYTLDISGEKINLILGEPILTALGEVKLIG
;
A
#
# COMPACT_ATOMS: atom_id res chain seq x y z
N MET A 1 14.86 -14.43 -10.48
CA MET A 1 15.72 -13.78 -11.49
C MET A 1 15.33 -12.30 -11.53
N ILE A 2 16.33 -11.41 -11.40
CA ILE A 2 16.09 -9.97 -11.43
C ILE A 2 16.44 -9.43 -12.81
N ILE A 3 15.51 -8.71 -13.41
CA ILE A 3 15.70 -8.02 -14.69
C ILE A 3 15.61 -6.53 -14.43
N VAL A 4 16.52 -5.74 -15.01
CA VAL A 4 16.48 -4.29 -14.96
C VAL A 4 16.25 -3.76 -16.37
N TYR A 5 15.12 -3.09 -16.58
CA TYR A 5 14.81 -2.38 -17.82
C TYR A 5 15.31 -0.95 -17.74
N ASN A 6 15.82 -0.44 -18.85
CA ASN A 6 16.15 0.97 -18.97
C ASN A 6 14.87 1.85 -18.93
N LYS A 7 15.04 3.14 -18.70
CA LYS A 7 13.93 4.10 -18.56
C LYS A 7 12.97 4.12 -19.76
N ASP A 8 13.51 3.93 -20.96
CA ASP A 8 12.72 3.96 -22.20
C ASP A 8 12.12 2.57 -22.50
N LEU A 9 12.38 1.58 -21.67
CA LEU A 9 11.89 0.21 -21.77
C LEU A 9 12.31 -0.51 -23.06
N THR A 10 13.31 0.01 -23.77
CA THR A 10 13.82 -0.56 -25.03
C THR A 10 14.75 -1.73 -24.82
N ASN A 11 15.54 -1.68 -23.74
CA ASN A 11 16.54 -2.69 -23.40
C ASN A 11 16.37 -3.14 -21.95
N PHE A 12 16.90 -4.32 -21.66
CA PHE A 12 16.97 -4.86 -20.31
C PHE A 12 18.28 -5.60 -20.07
N LYS A 13 18.64 -5.76 -18.80
CA LYS A 13 19.76 -6.56 -18.35
C LYS A 13 19.33 -7.48 -17.20
N GLU A 14 19.85 -8.68 -17.20
CA GLU A 14 19.68 -9.62 -16.10
C GLU A 14 20.74 -9.36 -15.03
N ILE A 15 20.32 -9.23 -13.78
CA ILE A 15 21.21 -9.10 -12.63
C ILE A 15 21.38 -10.46 -11.98
N SER A 16 22.55 -11.06 -12.17
CA SER A 16 22.90 -12.41 -11.67
C SER A 16 23.65 -12.40 -10.33
N HIS A 17 24.32 -11.30 -9.98
CA HIS A 17 25.23 -11.22 -8.84
C HIS A 17 24.91 -10.04 -7.92
N ALA A 18 23.76 -10.08 -7.28
CA ALA A 18 23.45 -9.12 -6.22
C ALA A 18 24.11 -9.55 -4.90
N LEU A 19 24.71 -8.58 -4.19
CA LEU A 19 25.25 -8.80 -2.85
C LEU A 19 24.14 -8.88 -1.80
N SER A 20 23.11 -8.08 -1.99
CA SER A 20 21.88 -8.16 -1.21
C SER A 20 20.69 -7.62 -1.99
N ILE A 21 19.52 -8.19 -1.72
CA ILE A 21 18.24 -7.77 -2.27
C ILE A 21 17.25 -7.68 -1.10
N GLN A 22 16.57 -6.56 -0.99
CA GLN A 22 15.42 -6.38 -0.13
C GLN A 22 14.29 -5.82 -0.99
N MET A 23 13.16 -6.52 -1.05
CA MET A 23 11.96 -6.10 -1.78
C MET A 23 10.77 -6.19 -0.86
N GLU A 24 9.96 -5.16 -0.84
CA GLU A 24 8.83 -5.05 0.06
C GLU A 24 7.62 -4.51 -0.70
N GLU A 25 6.51 -5.23 -0.64
CA GLU A 25 5.23 -4.83 -1.20
C GLU A 25 4.16 -4.75 -0.10
N HIS A 26 3.24 -3.84 -0.28
CA HIS A 26 2.14 -3.60 0.65
C HIS A 26 0.80 -3.64 -0.07
N TYR A 27 -0.23 -4.06 0.67
CA TYR A 27 -1.59 -4.15 0.18
C TYR A 27 -2.18 -2.77 -0.18
N ASN A 28 -1.93 -1.77 0.69
CA ASN A 28 -2.45 -0.39 0.56
C ASN A 28 -1.38 0.67 0.85
N ALA A 29 -0.12 0.42 0.50
CA ALA A 29 0.94 1.40 0.63
C ALA A 29 1.96 1.26 -0.51
N ILE A 30 2.88 2.22 -0.59
CA ILE A 30 3.99 2.15 -1.52
C ILE A 30 5.08 1.27 -0.91
N GLY A 31 5.42 0.21 -1.62
CA GLY A 31 6.54 -0.66 -1.27
C GLY A 31 7.87 -0.12 -1.78
N LYS A 32 8.97 -0.76 -1.37
CA LYS A 32 10.32 -0.37 -1.74
C LYS A 32 11.21 -1.56 -2.07
N ALA A 33 12.22 -1.32 -2.89
CA ALA A 33 13.32 -2.26 -3.09
C ALA A 33 14.66 -1.57 -2.85
N ILE A 34 15.57 -2.30 -2.19
CA ILE A 34 16.96 -1.90 -1.99
C ILE A 34 17.81 -3.05 -2.50
N ILE A 35 18.63 -2.77 -3.51
CA ILE A 35 19.50 -3.77 -4.15
C ILE A 35 20.92 -3.27 -4.09
N THR A 36 21.83 -4.07 -3.55
CA THR A 36 23.25 -3.78 -3.52
C THR A 36 23.97 -4.70 -4.50
N LEU A 37 24.68 -4.10 -5.45
CA LEU A 37 25.43 -4.76 -6.51
C LEU A 37 26.91 -4.40 -6.42
N PRO A 38 27.83 -5.24 -6.91
CA PRO A 38 29.20 -4.82 -7.13
C PRO A 38 29.29 -3.74 -8.21
N ILE A 39 30.28 -2.84 -8.09
CA ILE A 39 30.59 -1.85 -9.12
C ILE A 39 31.36 -2.54 -10.24
N ASP A 40 30.74 -2.69 -11.39
CA ASP A 40 31.33 -3.08 -12.66
C ASP A 40 30.61 -2.39 -13.82
N ASP A 41 31.19 -2.40 -15.00
CA ASP A 41 30.63 -1.70 -16.18
C ASP A 41 29.24 -2.25 -16.57
N TYR A 42 29.01 -3.54 -16.33
CA TYR A 42 27.72 -4.16 -16.62
C TYR A 42 26.61 -3.61 -15.72
N ASN A 43 26.84 -3.62 -14.41
CA ASN A 43 25.87 -3.14 -13.42
C ASN A 43 25.66 -1.63 -13.54
N ILE A 44 26.74 -0.85 -13.69
CA ILE A 44 26.65 0.60 -13.88
C ILE A 44 25.75 0.94 -15.07
N SER A 45 25.97 0.25 -16.21
CA SER A 45 25.20 0.51 -17.45
C SER A 45 23.74 -0.02 -17.41
N ALA A 46 23.37 -0.82 -16.40
CA ALA A 46 22.02 -1.29 -16.20
C ALA A 46 21.16 -0.31 -15.37
N ILE A 47 21.80 0.55 -14.56
CA ILE A 47 21.13 1.32 -13.51
C ILE A 47 20.93 2.76 -13.95
N GLU A 48 19.67 3.17 -14.11
CA GLU A 48 19.29 4.56 -14.32
C GLU A 48 18.01 4.93 -13.58
N ASN A 49 17.87 6.19 -13.18
CA ASN A 49 16.65 6.66 -12.54
C ASN A 49 15.48 6.62 -13.53
N GLY A 50 14.39 5.98 -13.13
CA GLY A 50 13.21 5.73 -13.97
C GLY A 50 13.20 4.37 -14.64
N GLY A 51 14.31 3.62 -14.60
CA GLY A 51 14.35 2.21 -15.01
C GLY A 51 13.49 1.32 -14.08
N ILE A 52 13.17 0.12 -14.52
CA ILE A 52 12.33 -0.84 -13.80
C ILE A 52 13.18 -2.01 -13.34
N VAL A 53 13.11 -2.31 -12.05
CA VAL A 53 13.58 -3.57 -11.49
C VAL A 53 12.40 -4.54 -11.45
N TYR A 54 12.55 -5.72 -12.01
CA TYR A 54 11.50 -6.75 -12.05
C TYR A 54 12.04 -8.09 -11.57
N ASP A 55 11.41 -8.63 -10.53
CA ASP A 55 11.62 -10.01 -10.09
C ASP A 55 10.62 -10.92 -10.80
N THR A 56 11.11 -11.70 -11.75
CA THR A 56 10.30 -12.60 -12.58
C THR A 56 9.73 -13.79 -11.82
N ILE A 57 10.33 -14.17 -10.69
CA ILE A 57 9.90 -15.32 -9.88
C ILE A 57 8.73 -14.93 -8.99
N ARG A 58 8.78 -13.71 -8.42
CA ARG A 58 7.79 -13.23 -7.44
C ARG A 58 6.78 -12.26 -8.04
N ASP A 59 6.94 -11.91 -9.33
CA ASP A 59 6.12 -10.93 -10.05
C ASP A 59 6.08 -9.57 -9.35
N MET A 60 7.23 -9.13 -8.79
CA MET A 60 7.38 -7.86 -8.12
C MET A 60 8.09 -6.84 -9.01
N SER A 61 7.55 -5.64 -9.14
CA SER A 61 8.13 -4.59 -9.99
C SER A 61 8.28 -3.26 -9.27
N PHE A 62 9.45 -2.63 -9.48
CA PHE A 62 9.82 -1.39 -8.81
C PHE A 62 10.45 -0.41 -9.79
N VAL A 63 10.14 0.88 -9.65
CA VAL A 63 10.77 1.96 -10.41
C VAL A 63 11.96 2.53 -9.65
N ILE A 64 13.14 2.56 -10.29
CA ILE A 64 14.38 3.11 -9.72
C ILE A 64 14.22 4.62 -9.52
N ARG A 65 14.49 5.09 -8.31
CA ARG A 65 14.39 6.51 -7.94
C ARG A 65 15.73 7.17 -7.68
N ASN A 66 16.64 6.43 -7.07
CA ASN A 66 18.02 6.88 -6.89
C ASN A 66 18.95 5.67 -6.77
N HIS A 67 20.22 5.95 -7.01
CA HIS A 67 21.30 4.99 -6.78
C HIS A 67 22.51 5.73 -6.22
N LYS A 68 23.32 5.02 -5.46
CA LYS A 68 24.53 5.55 -4.83
C LYS A 68 25.71 4.62 -5.08
N TYR A 69 26.78 5.16 -5.63
CA TYR A 69 28.06 4.46 -5.74
C TYR A 69 28.90 4.69 -4.48
N ASP A 70 29.41 3.61 -3.92
CA ASP A 70 30.38 3.62 -2.80
C ASP A 70 31.68 2.99 -3.30
N THR A 71 32.64 3.85 -3.64
CA THR A 71 33.93 3.41 -4.19
C THR A 71 34.82 2.74 -3.14
N ALA A 72 34.62 3.07 -1.85
CA ALA A 72 35.38 2.43 -0.76
C ALA A 72 34.94 0.96 -0.55
N ARG A 73 33.65 0.67 -0.78
CA ARG A 73 33.09 -0.68 -0.69
C ARG A 73 32.97 -1.38 -2.03
N THR A 74 33.30 -0.68 -3.13
CA THR A 74 33.09 -1.17 -4.50
C THR A 74 31.66 -1.65 -4.78
N THR A 75 30.67 -0.93 -4.26
CA THR A 75 29.25 -1.29 -4.39
C THR A 75 28.40 -0.15 -4.92
N VAL A 76 27.34 -0.50 -5.63
CA VAL A 76 26.24 0.42 -5.95
C VAL A 76 24.98 -0.04 -5.23
N THR A 77 24.34 0.88 -4.52
CA THR A 77 23.03 0.66 -3.89
C THR A 77 21.96 1.33 -4.71
N VAL A 78 20.96 0.56 -5.14
CA VAL A 78 19.80 1.01 -5.91
C VAL A 78 18.60 1.06 -4.98
N ASN A 79 17.91 2.22 -4.95
CA ASN A 79 16.65 2.38 -4.24
C ASN A 79 15.53 2.54 -5.27
N ALA A 80 14.52 1.70 -5.15
CA ALA A 80 13.35 1.68 -6.02
C ALA A 80 12.06 1.58 -5.20
N TYR A 81 10.94 1.97 -5.79
CA TYR A 81 9.62 1.91 -5.17
C TYR A 81 8.65 1.16 -6.08
N THR A 82 7.63 0.52 -5.51
CA THR A 82 6.58 -0.15 -6.29
C THR A 82 6.00 0.76 -7.36
N CYS A 83 5.69 0.20 -8.51
CA CYS A 83 5.36 0.97 -9.72
C CYS A 83 4.05 1.77 -9.59
N ASN A 84 3.14 1.46 -8.63
CA ASN A 84 1.95 2.27 -8.36
C ASN A 84 2.30 3.74 -8.01
N ARG A 85 3.50 4.00 -7.44
CA ARG A 85 4.01 5.35 -7.21
C ARG A 85 4.13 6.20 -8.49
N LEU A 86 4.14 5.60 -9.68
CA LEU A 86 4.14 6.34 -10.95
C LEU A 86 2.91 7.25 -11.08
N LEU A 87 1.78 6.88 -10.48
CA LEU A 87 0.57 7.69 -10.46
C LEU A 87 0.77 9.04 -9.75
N ASN A 88 1.69 9.10 -8.76
CA ASN A 88 2.05 10.34 -8.08
C ASN A 88 2.90 11.31 -8.93
N LYS A 89 3.21 10.96 -10.18
CA LYS A 89 3.68 11.94 -11.17
C LYS A 89 2.56 12.86 -11.68
N ARG A 90 1.33 12.61 -11.28
CA ARG A 90 0.13 13.35 -11.72
C ARG A 90 -0.68 13.83 -10.52
N ALA A 91 -1.24 15.01 -10.65
CA ALA A 91 -2.19 15.58 -9.70
C ALA A 91 -3.63 15.52 -10.27
N ILE A 92 -4.61 15.46 -9.40
CA ILE A 92 -6.03 15.53 -9.76
C ILE A 92 -6.38 17.01 -9.97
N ILE A 93 -6.61 17.40 -11.22
CA ILE A 93 -6.85 18.82 -11.60
C ILE A 93 -8.32 19.16 -11.80
N GLN A 94 -9.19 18.16 -11.81
CA GLN A 94 -10.65 18.35 -11.94
C GLN A 94 -11.34 17.68 -10.76
N LYS A 95 -12.43 18.29 -10.32
CA LYS A 95 -13.26 17.75 -9.25
C LYS A 95 -13.94 16.47 -9.72
N ASN A 96 -13.77 15.38 -8.96
CA ASN A 96 -14.36 14.07 -9.23
C ASN A 96 -15.21 13.65 -8.04
N THR A 97 -16.50 13.41 -8.27
CA THR A 97 -17.39 12.82 -7.27
C THR A 97 -17.41 11.31 -7.48
N ILE A 98 -17.12 10.56 -6.42
CA ILE A 98 -17.03 9.11 -6.44
C ILE A 98 -18.16 8.54 -5.60
N SER A 99 -18.96 7.67 -6.21
CA SER A 99 -20.02 6.90 -5.52
C SER A 99 -19.70 5.40 -5.44
N ASN A 100 -19.17 4.82 -6.51
CA ASN A 100 -18.62 3.45 -6.50
C ASN A 100 -17.10 3.55 -6.53
N ILE A 101 -16.44 2.85 -5.61
CA ILE A 101 -14.98 2.98 -5.41
C ILE A 101 -14.22 2.45 -6.61
N GLU A 102 -14.53 1.25 -7.12
CA GLU A 102 -13.77 0.64 -8.21
C GLU A 102 -13.85 1.49 -9.48
N SER A 103 -15.04 1.81 -9.94
CA SER A 103 -15.22 2.59 -11.17
C SER A 103 -14.73 4.03 -11.03
N GLY A 104 -14.93 4.64 -9.84
CA GLY A 104 -14.50 6.00 -9.57
C GLY A 104 -12.97 6.14 -9.51
N VAL A 105 -12.27 5.24 -8.83
CA VAL A 105 -10.80 5.22 -8.79
C VAL A 105 -10.21 5.05 -10.19
N ARG A 106 -10.75 4.12 -10.96
CA ARG A 106 -10.32 3.89 -12.35
C ARG A 106 -10.49 5.13 -13.20
N TYR A 107 -11.67 5.77 -13.12
CA TYR A 107 -11.95 7.01 -13.85
C TYR A 107 -10.99 8.14 -13.46
N VAL A 108 -10.74 8.33 -12.15
CA VAL A 108 -9.78 9.35 -11.65
C VAL A 108 -8.38 9.10 -12.20
N ILE A 109 -7.90 7.85 -12.19
CA ILE A 109 -6.59 7.53 -12.75
C ILE A 109 -6.57 7.82 -14.25
N GLU A 110 -7.52 7.28 -15.02
CA GLU A 110 -7.58 7.38 -16.46
C GLU A 110 -7.64 8.84 -16.95
N SER A 111 -8.50 9.64 -16.32
CA SER A 111 -8.65 11.07 -16.63
C SER A 111 -7.42 11.91 -16.28
N ASN A 112 -6.54 11.41 -15.41
CA ASN A 112 -5.35 12.14 -14.97
C ASN A 112 -4.02 11.56 -15.49
N LEU A 113 -4.00 10.55 -16.34
CA LEU A 113 -2.75 10.01 -16.93
C LEU A 113 -1.97 11.07 -17.72
N ARG A 114 -2.65 11.90 -18.50
CA ARG A 114 -2.04 13.01 -19.27
C ARG A 114 -0.71 12.64 -19.93
N GLY A 115 -0.71 11.57 -20.73
CA GLY A 115 0.48 11.10 -21.42
C GLY A 115 1.55 10.47 -20.53
N LEU A 116 1.20 9.96 -19.35
CA LEU A 116 2.08 9.09 -18.60
C LEU A 116 2.29 7.80 -19.41
N PRO A 117 3.52 7.54 -19.90
CA PRO A 117 3.74 6.47 -20.87
C PRO A 117 3.64 5.10 -20.20
N ASN A 118 3.22 4.12 -20.99
CA ASN A 118 3.23 2.70 -20.63
C ASN A 118 2.42 2.38 -19.36
N VAL A 119 1.33 3.10 -19.09
CA VAL A 119 0.40 2.83 -17.99
C VAL A 119 -0.97 2.52 -18.56
N GLU A 120 -1.50 1.38 -18.21
CA GLU A 120 -2.84 0.90 -18.54
C GLU A 120 -3.63 0.61 -17.27
N ILE A 121 -4.95 0.59 -17.39
CA ILE A 121 -5.85 0.23 -16.30
C ILE A 121 -6.40 -1.17 -16.57
N GLY A 122 -6.21 -2.08 -15.64
CA GLY A 122 -6.65 -3.48 -15.72
C GLY A 122 -8.17 -3.63 -15.80
N GLY A 123 -8.67 -4.84 -15.90
CA GLY A 123 -10.11 -5.15 -15.97
C GLY A 123 -10.89 -4.75 -14.72
N LEU A 124 -12.22 -4.67 -14.82
CA LEU A 124 -13.13 -4.53 -13.68
C LEU A 124 -13.24 -5.86 -12.93
N ASN A 125 -13.28 -5.79 -11.60
CA ASN A 125 -13.52 -6.94 -10.73
C ASN A 125 -15.00 -7.06 -10.31
N GLY A 126 -15.78 -5.99 -10.48
CA GLY A 126 -17.20 -5.93 -10.09
C GLY A 126 -17.40 -5.64 -8.60
N PHE A 127 -16.48 -4.90 -7.97
CA PHE A 127 -16.63 -4.50 -6.55
C PHE A 127 -17.80 -3.54 -6.40
N THR A 128 -18.61 -3.79 -5.36
CA THR A 128 -19.84 -3.03 -5.05
C THR A 128 -19.63 -1.99 -3.95
N ASP A 129 -18.40 -1.83 -3.46
CA ASP A 129 -18.08 -0.90 -2.38
C ASP A 129 -18.37 0.55 -2.82
N THR A 130 -19.07 1.28 -1.96
CA THR A 130 -19.52 2.65 -2.23
C THR A 130 -18.91 3.65 -1.27
N THR A 131 -18.81 4.90 -1.70
CA THR A 131 -18.38 6.04 -0.90
C THR A 131 -19.09 7.29 -1.38
N GLU A 132 -19.03 8.37 -0.60
CA GLU A 132 -19.43 9.72 -1.03
C GLU A 132 -18.19 10.64 -0.94
N ALA A 133 -17.20 10.39 -1.80
CA ALA A 133 -15.94 11.15 -1.80
C ALA A 133 -15.89 12.12 -2.97
N ILE A 134 -15.25 13.28 -2.71
CA ILE A 134 -14.89 14.26 -3.74
C ILE A 134 -13.37 14.36 -3.75
N LEU A 135 -12.75 13.99 -4.86
CA LEU A 135 -11.32 14.08 -5.07
C LEU A 135 -10.99 15.29 -5.93
N TYR A 136 -10.13 16.17 -5.41
CA TYR A 136 -9.68 17.37 -6.10
C TYR A 136 -8.37 17.87 -5.49
N GLY A 137 -7.41 18.22 -6.32
CA GLY A 137 -6.05 18.55 -5.87
C GLY A 137 -5.25 17.31 -5.51
N GLY A 138 -4.10 17.46 -4.92
CA GLY A 138 -3.23 16.35 -4.46
C GLY A 138 -2.68 15.45 -5.56
N GLN A 139 -1.89 14.48 -5.16
CA GLN A 139 -1.32 13.48 -6.05
C GLN A 139 -2.29 12.30 -6.22
N VAL A 140 -2.39 11.77 -7.44
CA VAL A 140 -3.42 10.77 -7.77
C VAL A 140 -3.42 9.59 -6.81
N LEU A 141 -2.27 8.96 -6.56
CA LEU A 141 -2.22 7.79 -5.67
C LEU A 141 -2.55 8.18 -4.23
N ASP A 142 -1.99 9.27 -3.73
CA ASP A 142 -2.17 9.70 -2.34
C ASP A 142 -3.64 10.03 -2.04
N GLU A 143 -4.37 10.58 -3.02
CA GLU A 143 -5.78 10.91 -2.87
C GLU A 143 -6.71 9.69 -2.94
N ILE A 144 -6.37 8.65 -3.72
CA ILE A 144 -7.21 7.45 -3.81
C ILE A 144 -6.95 6.44 -2.68
N MET A 145 -5.75 6.45 -2.10
CA MET A 145 -5.34 5.46 -1.09
C MET A 145 -6.25 5.40 0.14
N PRO A 146 -6.67 6.52 0.76
CA PRO A 146 -7.52 6.50 1.95
C PRO A 146 -8.84 5.77 1.74
N MET A 147 -9.44 5.98 0.58
CA MET A 147 -10.71 5.37 0.20
C MET A 147 -10.54 3.86 -0.01
N LEU A 148 -9.45 3.44 -0.66
CA LEU A 148 -9.12 2.02 -0.85
C LEU A 148 -8.85 1.31 0.47
N GLU A 149 -8.14 1.98 1.39
CA GLU A 149 -7.85 1.48 2.73
C GLU A 149 -9.14 1.25 3.53
N THR A 150 -10.04 2.24 3.55
CA THR A 150 -11.35 2.14 4.21
C THR A 150 -12.20 0.99 3.65
N ALA A 151 -12.19 0.79 2.34
CA ALA A 151 -12.90 -0.30 1.67
C ALA A 151 -12.16 -1.64 1.71
N LYS A 152 -10.95 -1.69 2.27
CA LYS A 152 -10.07 -2.87 2.29
C LYS A 152 -9.84 -3.46 0.90
N ILE A 153 -9.67 -2.59 -0.10
CA ILE A 153 -9.34 -2.92 -1.48
C ILE A 153 -7.84 -2.64 -1.68
N GLY A 154 -7.09 -3.65 -2.09
CA GLY A 154 -5.69 -3.52 -2.44
C GLY A 154 -5.50 -2.86 -3.80
N ASN A 155 -4.35 -2.26 -4.01
CA ASN A 155 -3.93 -1.75 -5.30
C ASN A 155 -2.52 -2.20 -5.63
N ARG A 156 -2.27 -2.44 -6.91
CA ARG A 156 -0.93 -2.72 -7.41
C ARG A 156 -0.76 -2.19 -8.82
N MET A 157 0.49 -2.00 -9.21
CA MET A 157 0.87 -1.71 -10.60
C MET A 157 1.72 -2.88 -11.09
N ARG A 158 1.10 -3.86 -11.75
CA ARG A 158 1.77 -5.05 -12.29
C ARG A 158 2.56 -4.68 -13.53
N TRP A 159 3.76 -5.22 -13.65
CA TRP A 159 4.57 -5.11 -14.86
C TRP A 159 4.22 -6.24 -15.84
N ASP A 160 3.79 -5.87 -17.05
CA ASP A 160 3.62 -6.80 -18.16
C ASP A 160 4.89 -6.75 -19.02
N ALA A 161 5.75 -7.75 -18.85
CA ALA A 161 7.06 -7.78 -19.50
C ALA A 161 6.99 -7.96 -21.02
N ASP A 162 5.96 -8.66 -21.50
CA ASP A 162 5.77 -8.92 -22.94
C ASP A 162 5.33 -7.66 -23.69
N ARG A 163 4.39 -6.92 -23.11
CA ARG A 163 3.87 -5.67 -23.66
C ARG A 163 4.65 -4.44 -23.22
N ARG A 164 5.50 -4.58 -22.21
CA ARG A 164 6.28 -3.50 -21.58
C ARG A 164 5.40 -2.36 -21.06
N VAL A 165 4.33 -2.72 -20.39
CA VAL A 165 3.38 -1.78 -19.80
C VAL A 165 3.16 -2.05 -18.32
N HIS A 166 2.85 -1.00 -17.59
CA HIS A 166 2.39 -1.08 -16.20
C HIS A 166 0.86 -1.17 -16.20
N VAL A 167 0.31 -2.22 -15.62
CA VAL A 167 -1.14 -2.42 -15.50
C VAL A 167 -1.57 -2.14 -14.08
N PHE A 168 -2.34 -1.07 -13.88
CA PHE A 168 -2.93 -0.76 -12.57
C PHE A 168 -4.12 -1.67 -12.30
N GLU A 169 -4.10 -2.34 -11.18
CA GLU A 169 -5.13 -3.29 -10.76
C GLU A 169 -5.60 -2.98 -9.34
N LEU A 170 -6.92 -3.07 -9.13
CA LEU A 170 -7.54 -3.18 -7.82
C LEU A 170 -7.82 -4.65 -7.54
N TYR A 171 -7.66 -5.10 -6.30
CA TYR A 171 -7.91 -6.49 -5.95
C TYR A 171 -8.35 -6.64 -4.49
N LYS A 172 -9.08 -7.70 -4.22
CA LYS A 172 -9.30 -8.23 -2.87
C LYS A 172 -8.65 -9.61 -2.80
N GLY A 173 -7.96 -9.89 -1.72
CA GLY A 173 -7.40 -11.23 -1.51
C GLY A 173 -8.50 -12.27 -1.25
N ARG A 174 -8.11 -13.53 -1.30
CA ARG A 174 -8.98 -14.67 -0.98
C ARG A 174 -9.14 -14.79 0.54
N ASP A 175 -10.25 -15.33 0.99
CA ASP A 175 -10.40 -15.81 2.37
C ASP A 175 -9.91 -17.28 2.41
N LEU A 176 -8.80 -17.48 3.12
CA LEU A 176 -8.15 -18.78 3.33
C LEU A 176 -8.24 -19.19 4.81
N THR A 177 -9.23 -18.71 5.55
CA THR A 177 -9.40 -19.06 6.97
C THR A 177 -10.15 -20.36 7.17
N GLU A 178 -10.88 -20.82 6.16
CA GLU A 178 -11.74 -22.01 6.22
C GLU A 178 -11.63 -22.87 4.95
N GLY A 179 -12.06 -24.14 5.05
CA GLY A 179 -12.10 -25.06 3.94
C GLY A 179 -10.80 -25.84 3.71
N ILE A 180 -10.74 -26.59 2.60
CA ILE A 180 -9.63 -27.51 2.29
C ILE A 180 -8.31 -26.81 1.93
N HIS A 181 -8.37 -25.51 1.62
CA HIS A 181 -7.20 -24.67 1.31
C HIS A 181 -6.92 -23.66 2.42
N SER A 182 -7.43 -23.91 3.64
CA SER A 182 -7.19 -23.03 4.77
C SER A 182 -5.70 -22.94 5.11
N VAL A 183 -5.27 -21.71 5.43
CA VAL A 183 -3.88 -21.40 5.81
C VAL A 183 -3.87 -20.94 7.26
N VAL A 184 -3.06 -21.63 8.08
CA VAL A 184 -2.87 -21.31 9.50
C VAL A 184 -1.39 -21.08 9.74
N PHE A 185 -1.02 -19.87 10.17
CA PHE A 185 0.32 -19.58 10.66
C PHE A 185 0.42 -19.84 12.15
N SER A 186 1.30 -20.75 12.55
CA SER A 186 1.55 -21.12 13.93
C SER A 186 2.95 -21.69 14.09
N GLU A 187 3.62 -21.35 15.19
CA GLU A 187 4.90 -21.98 15.56
C GLU A 187 4.69 -23.44 15.96
N GLU A 188 3.60 -23.72 16.66
CA GLU A 188 3.25 -25.07 17.12
C GLU A 188 2.99 -26.03 15.93
N TYR A 189 2.40 -25.53 14.83
CA TYR A 189 2.16 -26.30 13.62
C TYR A 189 3.34 -26.24 12.64
N LYS A 190 4.41 -25.51 12.98
CA LYS A 190 5.61 -25.32 12.15
C LYS A 190 5.32 -24.67 10.77
N THR A 191 4.21 -23.95 10.66
CA THR A 191 3.86 -23.16 9.47
C THR A 191 4.39 -21.73 9.54
N ALA A 192 4.83 -21.29 10.72
CA ALA A 192 5.58 -20.08 10.95
C ALA A 192 6.89 -20.40 11.68
N LYS A 193 7.99 -19.71 11.35
CA LYS A 193 9.29 -19.89 12.03
C LYS A 193 9.43 -18.86 13.13
N ASP A 194 9.46 -17.64 12.92
CA ASP A 194 9.57 -16.59 13.93
C ASP A 194 8.25 -15.81 13.97
N LEU A 195 7.57 -15.84 15.11
CA LEU A 195 6.31 -15.15 15.30
C LEU A 195 6.53 -13.95 16.22
N VAL A 196 6.26 -12.75 15.71
CA VAL A 196 6.22 -11.53 16.49
C VAL A 196 4.79 -11.01 16.53
N ILE A 197 4.25 -10.85 17.73
CA ILE A 197 2.91 -10.30 17.97
C ILE A 197 3.08 -8.91 18.56
N ALA A 198 2.51 -7.91 17.89
CA ALA A 198 2.46 -6.55 18.41
C ALA A 198 1.02 -6.06 18.52
N ASN A 199 0.75 -5.36 19.62
CA ASN A 199 -0.47 -4.62 19.83
C ASN A 199 -0.07 -3.17 20.10
N ASP A 200 -0.52 -2.25 19.25
CA ASP A 200 -0.18 -0.83 19.32
C ASP A 200 -1.47 0.00 19.22
N ASP A 201 -1.84 0.59 20.33
CA ASP A 201 -2.96 1.52 20.47
C ASP A 201 -2.53 2.99 20.57
N SER A 202 -1.24 3.27 20.42
CA SER A 202 -0.67 4.61 20.61
C SER A 202 -1.31 5.69 19.74
N VAL A 203 -1.83 5.31 18.57
CA VAL A 203 -2.52 6.21 17.64
C VAL A 203 -4.03 5.98 17.60
N PHE A 204 -4.53 5.02 18.39
CA PHE A 204 -5.94 4.64 18.37
C PHE A 204 -6.86 5.83 18.67
N LYS A 205 -7.84 6.04 17.80
CA LYS A 205 -8.95 6.98 17.97
C LYS A 205 -10.21 6.37 17.37
N ASN A 206 -11.32 6.52 18.05
CA ASN A 206 -12.61 5.99 17.61
C ASN A 206 -13.70 7.06 17.49
N VAL A 207 -13.35 8.31 17.79
CA VAL A 207 -14.18 9.48 17.54
C VAL A 207 -13.32 10.57 16.93
N VAL A 208 -13.81 11.17 15.85
CA VAL A 208 -13.13 12.26 15.15
C VAL A 208 -14.12 13.44 14.99
N TYR A 209 -13.68 14.61 15.36
CA TYR A 209 -14.36 15.86 15.08
C TYR A 209 -13.74 16.50 13.85
N VAL A 210 -14.54 16.73 12.82
CA VAL A 210 -14.11 17.36 11.57
C VAL A 210 -14.71 18.75 11.50
N GLN A 211 -13.85 19.79 11.52
CA GLN A 211 -14.26 21.18 11.37
C GLN A 211 -14.32 21.54 9.88
N GLY A 212 -15.32 22.35 9.52
CA GLY A 212 -15.46 22.94 8.20
C GLY A 212 -16.14 24.30 8.26
N THR A 213 -15.97 25.10 7.21
CA THR A 213 -16.56 26.45 7.08
C THR A 213 -17.58 26.44 5.94
N LEU A 214 -18.79 26.90 6.23
CA LEU A 214 -19.83 27.08 5.21
C LEU A 214 -19.46 28.25 4.28
N ASN A 215 -19.95 28.17 3.06
CA ASN A 215 -19.80 29.27 2.08
C ASN A 215 -21.00 30.21 2.18
N ASP A 216 -21.14 30.84 3.32
CA ASP A 216 -22.14 31.89 3.62
C ASP A 216 -21.45 33.23 3.94
N ASP A 217 -22.24 34.31 4.02
CA ASP A 217 -21.71 35.65 4.29
C ASP A 217 -21.01 35.78 5.66
N SER A 218 -21.29 34.84 6.57
CA SER A 218 -20.74 34.82 7.94
C SER A 218 -19.57 33.87 8.09
N GLU A 219 -19.18 33.11 7.04
CA GLU A 219 -18.20 32.03 7.11
C GLU A 219 -18.45 31.10 8.32
N THR A 220 -19.70 30.65 8.47
CA THR A 220 -20.14 29.87 9.63
C THR A 220 -19.33 28.60 9.78
N GLU A 221 -18.72 28.41 10.92
CA GLU A 221 -18.01 27.17 11.24
C GLU A 221 -18.98 26.08 11.68
N ILE A 222 -18.79 24.89 11.16
CA ILE A 222 -19.53 23.68 11.54
C ILE A 222 -18.58 22.57 11.96
N VAL A 223 -19.03 21.73 12.88
CA VAL A 223 -18.29 20.55 13.32
C VAL A 223 -19.15 19.32 13.09
N VAL A 224 -18.56 18.31 12.50
CA VAL A 224 -19.18 17.00 12.32
C VAL A 224 -18.46 15.99 13.20
N GLU A 225 -19.19 15.40 14.13
CA GLU A 225 -18.72 14.28 14.95
C GLU A 225 -18.91 12.98 14.19
N VAL A 226 -17.88 12.15 14.17
CA VAL A 226 -17.86 10.82 13.53
C VAL A 226 -17.35 9.81 14.55
N GLY A 227 -18.06 8.71 14.70
CA GLY A 227 -17.78 7.66 15.69
C GLY A 227 -18.97 7.49 16.63
N THR A 228 -18.98 6.37 17.36
CA THR A 228 -20.11 5.98 18.24
C THR A 228 -19.68 5.60 19.66
N ALA A 229 -18.39 5.67 19.97
CA ALA A 229 -17.89 5.34 21.31
C ALA A 229 -18.38 6.33 22.36
N ILE A 230 -18.63 5.85 23.56
CA ILE A 230 -19.14 6.61 24.70
C ILE A 230 -18.29 6.39 25.97
N GLY A 231 -18.34 7.35 26.90
CA GLY A 231 -17.69 7.25 28.19
C GLY A 231 -16.18 7.04 28.10
N ASP A 232 -15.64 6.19 28.95
CA ASP A 232 -14.19 5.93 29.07
C ASP A 232 -13.59 5.22 27.85
N GLU A 233 -14.43 4.63 27.00
CA GLU A 233 -13.98 3.98 25.75
C GLU A 233 -13.79 4.99 24.61
N ARG A 234 -14.00 6.27 24.86
CA ARG A 234 -13.96 7.33 23.87
C ARG A 234 -12.56 7.93 23.75
N PHE A 235 -11.91 7.69 22.62
CA PHE A 235 -10.61 8.23 22.24
C PHE A 235 -10.78 9.22 21.09
N GLU A 236 -10.64 10.50 21.36
CA GLU A 236 -11.02 11.58 20.47
C GLU A 236 -9.84 12.14 19.68
N LYS A 237 -10.13 12.61 18.46
CA LYS A 237 -9.23 13.43 17.65
C LYS A 237 -9.98 14.60 17.06
N TRP A 238 -9.38 15.76 17.14
CA TRP A 238 -9.80 16.95 16.39
C TRP A 238 -9.05 17.01 15.07
N LEU A 239 -9.79 17.13 13.95
CA LEU A 239 -9.24 17.27 12.62
C LEU A 239 -9.49 18.69 12.11
N ASP A 240 -8.48 19.54 12.27
CA ASP A 240 -8.46 20.91 11.78
C ASP A 240 -7.69 20.95 10.45
N ARG A 241 -8.40 20.96 9.33
CA ARG A 241 -7.82 21.08 7.99
C ARG A 241 -8.53 22.15 7.15
N SER A 242 -9.09 23.16 7.75
CA SER A 242 -9.69 24.30 7.04
C SER A 242 -10.57 23.92 5.83
N PHE A 243 -11.41 22.89 5.99
CA PHE A 243 -12.30 22.46 4.94
C PHE A 243 -13.33 23.57 4.67
N LYS A 244 -13.48 23.96 3.40
CA LYS A 244 -14.49 24.93 2.98
C LYS A 244 -15.54 24.27 2.12
N GLN A 245 -16.80 24.73 2.30
CA GLN A 245 -17.91 24.33 1.43
C GLN A 245 -17.70 24.95 0.05
N ASP A 246 -17.88 24.16 -0.99
CA ASP A 246 -17.85 24.64 -2.36
C ASP A 246 -19.12 25.44 -2.69
N LYS A 247 -19.01 26.39 -3.63
CA LYS A 247 -20.14 27.25 -4.03
C LYS A 247 -21.36 26.48 -4.57
N GLU A 248 -21.12 25.34 -5.18
CA GLU A 248 -22.17 24.48 -5.77
C GLU A 248 -22.61 23.36 -4.83
N GLU A 249 -21.99 23.24 -3.64
CA GLU A 249 -22.26 22.20 -2.67
C GLU A 249 -23.31 22.69 -1.66
N THR A 250 -24.36 21.90 -1.45
CA THR A 250 -25.32 22.19 -0.36
C THR A 250 -24.69 21.90 0.99
N GLU A 251 -25.17 22.50 2.07
CA GLU A 251 -24.71 22.22 3.44
C GLU A 251 -24.82 20.71 3.75
N SER A 252 -25.91 20.06 3.34
CA SER A 252 -26.09 18.62 3.54
C SER A 252 -25.01 17.79 2.85
N GLN A 253 -24.60 18.14 1.63
CA GLN A 253 -23.52 17.47 0.91
C GLN A 253 -22.18 17.74 1.57
N PHE A 254 -21.94 18.97 2.03
CA PHE A 254 -20.73 19.32 2.76
C PHE A 254 -20.59 18.53 4.07
N ARG A 255 -21.67 18.45 4.88
CA ARG A 255 -21.68 17.63 6.10
C ARG A 255 -21.41 16.15 5.81
N LYS A 256 -21.93 15.60 4.72
CA LYS A 256 -21.64 14.21 4.30
C LYS A 256 -20.17 14.06 3.93
N ARG A 257 -19.59 15.02 3.21
CA ARG A 257 -18.16 15.02 2.86
C ARG A 257 -17.29 15.06 4.11
N LEU A 258 -17.59 15.95 5.08
CA LEU A 258 -16.86 16.00 6.35
C LEU A 258 -17.00 14.68 7.13
N LYS A 259 -18.18 14.07 7.13
CA LYS A 259 -18.40 12.76 7.75
C LYS A 259 -17.54 11.68 7.09
N GLN A 260 -17.46 11.66 5.76
CA GLN A 260 -16.63 10.70 5.03
C GLN A 260 -15.14 10.86 5.37
N ILE A 261 -14.66 12.10 5.43
CA ILE A 261 -13.27 12.42 5.86
C ILE A 261 -13.02 11.89 7.28
N GLY A 262 -13.97 12.07 8.20
CA GLY A 262 -13.85 11.54 9.56
C GLY A 262 -13.83 10.02 9.61
N LEU A 263 -14.61 9.32 8.79
CA LEU A 263 -14.60 7.85 8.68
C LEU A 263 -13.26 7.34 8.14
N GLU A 264 -12.71 7.98 7.13
CA GLU A 264 -11.39 7.64 6.57
C GLU A 264 -10.27 7.86 7.61
N GLU A 265 -10.39 8.91 8.41
CA GLU A 265 -9.41 9.16 9.48
C GLU A 265 -9.53 8.11 10.60
N ILE A 266 -10.74 7.75 11.04
CA ILE A 266 -10.94 6.66 12.01
C ILE A 266 -10.36 5.34 11.49
N ALA A 267 -10.57 5.02 10.22
CA ALA A 267 -10.04 3.80 9.61
C ALA A 267 -8.52 3.70 9.66
N ARG A 268 -7.82 4.85 9.71
CA ARG A 268 -6.35 4.92 9.86
C ARG A 268 -5.87 4.86 11.31
N LEU A 269 -6.74 5.19 12.25
CA LEU A 269 -6.43 5.33 13.67
C LEU A 269 -6.90 4.14 14.50
N VAL A 270 -7.00 2.97 13.89
CA VAL A 270 -7.42 1.73 14.54
C VAL A 270 -6.36 1.21 15.51
N ASN A 271 -6.80 0.45 16.50
CA ASN A 271 -5.92 -0.37 17.30
C ASN A 271 -5.28 -1.43 16.40
N ARG A 272 -3.96 -1.47 16.37
CA ARG A 272 -3.21 -2.28 15.40
C ARG A 272 -2.74 -3.57 16.05
N HIS A 273 -3.42 -4.64 15.71
CA HIS A 273 -2.96 -5.99 16.00
C HIS A 273 -2.17 -6.49 14.81
N THR A 274 -0.88 -6.65 14.98
CA THR A 274 0.03 -7.03 13.93
C THR A 274 0.73 -8.33 14.27
N PHE A 275 0.77 -9.23 13.30
CA PHE A 275 1.58 -10.43 13.33
C PHE A 275 2.67 -10.31 12.26
N ALA A 276 3.92 -10.45 12.66
CA ALA A 276 5.01 -10.65 11.72
C ALA A 276 5.45 -12.12 11.81
N VAL A 277 5.54 -12.76 10.65
CA VAL A 277 5.93 -14.16 10.57
C VAL A 277 6.99 -14.36 9.50
N SER A 278 7.98 -15.21 9.80
CA SER A 278 8.90 -15.76 8.81
C SER A 278 8.35 -17.07 8.29
N ILE A 279 8.31 -17.23 6.97
CA ILE A 279 7.70 -18.38 6.30
C ILE A 279 8.71 -19.11 5.40
N ASP A 280 8.34 -20.32 4.94
CA ASP A 280 9.05 -20.97 3.85
C ASP A 280 8.80 -20.23 2.53
N THR A 281 9.89 -19.90 1.82
CA THR A 281 9.84 -19.13 0.57
C THR A 281 9.06 -19.82 -0.56
N LYS A 282 8.89 -21.14 -0.48
CA LYS A 282 8.22 -21.94 -1.52
C LYS A 282 6.70 -21.80 -1.53
N GLU A 283 6.09 -21.42 -0.40
CA GLU A 283 4.63 -21.37 -0.29
C GLU A 283 4.04 -20.03 -0.71
N TYR A 284 4.82 -18.95 -0.58
CA TYR A 284 4.38 -17.63 -1.02
C TYR A 284 4.26 -17.58 -2.55
N GLY A 285 3.14 -17.06 -3.03
CA GLY A 285 2.82 -16.98 -4.45
C GLY A 285 2.08 -18.20 -5.00
N THR A 286 2.18 -19.36 -4.34
CA THR A 286 1.47 -20.59 -4.72
C THR A 286 0.28 -20.87 -3.81
N THR A 287 0.49 -20.97 -2.53
CA THR A 287 -0.54 -21.28 -1.53
C THR A 287 -1.29 -20.02 -1.10
N TYR A 288 -0.57 -18.95 -0.81
CA TYR A 288 -1.13 -17.65 -0.40
C TYR A 288 -0.34 -16.49 -1.00
N LYS A 289 -0.95 -15.30 -1.03
CA LYS A 289 -0.41 -14.07 -1.62
C LYS A 289 -0.72 -12.85 -0.76
N LEU A 290 -0.06 -11.74 -1.06
CA LEU A 290 -0.39 -10.43 -0.51
C LEU A 290 -1.89 -10.12 -0.71
N GLY A 291 -2.55 -9.74 0.38
CA GLY A 291 -3.99 -9.45 0.41
C GLY A 291 -4.86 -10.62 0.84
N ASP A 292 -4.40 -11.88 0.82
CA ASP A 292 -5.17 -13.01 1.31
C ASP A 292 -5.41 -12.92 2.83
N VAL A 293 -6.55 -13.40 3.29
CA VAL A 293 -6.91 -13.49 4.72
C VAL A 293 -6.62 -14.90 5.20
N VAL A 294 -5.89 -15.03 6.29
CA VAL A 294 -5.40 -16.29 6.85
C VAL A 294 -5.64 -16.34 8.36
N SER A 295 -5.54 -17.52 8.95
CA SER A 295 -5.59 -17.69 10.40
C SER A 295 -4.20 -17.63 11.01
N CYS A 296 -4.07 -16.96 12.16
CA CYS A 296 -2.86 -16.91 12.97
C CYS A 296 -3.18 -17.46 14.35
N VAL A 297 -2.44 -18.48 14.79
CA VAL A 297 -2.66 -19.15 16.07
C VAL A 297 -1.36 -19.20 16.86
N SER A 298 -1.41 -18.75 18.09
CA SER A 298 -0.36 -18.98 19.08
C SER A 298 -0.98 -19.45 20.39
N GLN A 299 -0.80 -20.72 20.72
CA GLN A 299 -1.27 -21.30 21.98
C GLN A 299 -0.52 -20.67 23.17
N ARG A 300 0.76 -20.39 22.98
CA ARG A 300 1.61 -19.79 24.02
C ARG A 300 1.09 -18.44 24.52
N PHE A 301 0.54 -17.63 23.61
CA PHE A 301 0.00 -16.29 23.89
C PHE A 301 -1.52 -16.26 23.98
N GLY A 302 -2.19 -17.42 23.79
CA GLY A 302 -3.66 -17.50 23.81
C GLY A 302 -4.32 -16.69 22.69
N VAL A 303 -3.67 -16.58 21.53
CA VAL A 303 -4.12 -15.74 20.42
C VAL A 303 -4.57 -16.62 19.25
N GLU A 304 -5.79 -16.35 18.77
CA GLU A 304 -6.32 -16.87 17.52
C GLU A 304 -6.99 -15.73 16.78
N LEU A 305 -6.46 -15.38 15.61
CA LEU A 305 -6.95 -14.27 14.79
C LEU A 305 -7.05 -14.67 13.32
N LYS A 306 -8.09 -14.17 12.66
CA LYS A 306 -8.19 -14.12 11.19
C LYS A 306 -7.63 -12.77 10.74
N SER A 307 -6.60 -12.79 9.92
CA SER A 307 -5.88 -11.56 9.56
C SER A 307 -5.46 -11.55 8.10
N ARG A 308 -5.46 -10.35 7.51
CA ARG A 308 -5.00 -10.14 6.13
C ARG A 308 -3.48 -10.05 6.07
N ILE A 309 -2.88 -10.64 5.04
CA ILE A 309 -1.48 -10.40 4.69
C ILE A 309 -1.39 -9.00 4.08
N THR A 310 -0.89 -8.04 4.85
CA THR A 310 -0.82 -6.63 4.46
C THR A 310 0.53 -6.20 3.94
N SER A 311 1.59 -6.94 4.26
CA SER A 311 2.93 -6.68 3.73
C SER A 311 3.72 -7.97 3.52
N VAL A 312 4.57 -7.95 2.51
CA VAL A 312 5.50 -9.02 2.17
C VAL A 312 6.88 -8.42 2.00
N LYS A 313 7.85 -8.93 2.73
CA LYS A 313 9.25 -8.57 2.58
C LYS A 313 10.07 -9.79 2.19
N TYR A 314 10.65 -9.72 0.99
CA TYR A 314 11.67 -10.64 0.51
C TYR A 314 13.06 -10.09 0.79
N THR A 315 13.94 -10.93 1.30
CA THR A 315 15.36 -10.61 1.48
C THR A 315 16.21 -11.74 0.92
N LEU A 316 17.30 -11.37 0.24
CA LEU A 316 18.39 -12.25 -0.16
C LEU A 316 19.70 -11.61 0.27
N ASP A 317 20.49 -12.32 1.04
CA ASP A 317 21.83 -11.93 1.46
C ASP A 317 22.73 -13.16 1.65
N ILE A 318 23.86 -13.00 2.28
CA ILE A 318 24.82 -14.10 2.55
C ILE A 318 24.22 -15.21 3.43
N SER A 319 23.15 -14.95 4.18
CA SER A 319 22.45 -15.94 5.01
C SER A 319 21.39 -16.72 4.24
N GLY A 320 21.15 -16.35 2.99
CA GLY A 320 20.17 -16.98 2.10
C GLY A 320 18.90 -16.17 1.88
N GLU A 321 17.87 -16.83 1.40
CA GLU A 321 16.57 -16.22 1.11
C GLU A 321 15.63 -16.30 2.31
N LYS A 322 14.89 -15.22 2.55
CA LYS A 322 13.82 -15.16 3.56
C LYS A 322 12.61 -14.40 3.02
N ILE A 323 11.42 -14.84 3.42
CA ILE A 323 10.18 -14.08 3.25
C ILE A 323 9.57 -13.84 4.63
N ASN A 324 9.32 -12.58 4.93
CA ASN A 324 8.60 -12.15 6.12
C ASN A 324 7.25 -11.55 5.69
N LEU A 325 6.21 -11.96 6.37
CA LEU A 325 4.85 -11.42 6.19
C LEU A 325 4.48 -10.57 7.39
N ILE A 326 3.73 -9.50 7.12
CA ILE A 326 2.98 -8.77 8.14
C ILE A 326 1.50 -9.04 7.88
N LEU A 327 0.81 -9.43 8.93
CA LEU A 327 -0.61 -9.70 8.93
C LEU A 327 -1.32 -8.71 9.87
N GLY A 328 -2.48 -8.26 9.48
CA GLY A 328 -3.23 -7.24 10.21
C GLY A 328 -2.92 -5.82 9.74
N GLU A 329 -3.23 -4.83 10.57
CA GLU A 329 -2.99 -3.43 10.23
C GLU A 329 -1.51 -3.08 10.44
N PRO A 330 -0.78 -2.66 9.40
CA PRO A 330 0.64 -2.37 9.52
C PRO A 330 0.89 -1.14 10.41
N ILE A 331 1.96 -1.18 11.21
CA ILE A 331 2.43 -0.02 11.96
C ILE A 331 3.21 0.88 10.99
N LEU A 332 2.74 2.11 10.81
CA LEU A 332 3.38 3.09 9.94
C LEU A 332 4.42 3.92 10.69
N THR A 333 5.48 4.31 10.01
CA THR A 333 6.42 5.33 10.50
C THR A 333 5.80 6.72 10.35
N ALA A 334 6.42 7.73 10.97
CA ALA A 334 6.01 9.13 10.82
C ALA A 334 6.04 9.65 9.36
N LEU A 335 6.75 8.96 8.47
CA LEU A 335 6.81 9.26 7.03
C LEU A 335 5.77 8.49 6.21
N GLY A 336 4.85 7.74 6.85
CA GLY A 336 3.85 6.91 6.17
C GLY A 336 4.42 5.61 5.58
N GLU A 337 5.68 5.26 5.87
CA GLU A 337 6.26 3.97 5.52
C GLU A 337 5.84 2.90 6.52
N VAL A 338 5.68 1.66 6.07
CA VAL A 338 5.38 0.55 6.98
C VAL A 338 6.58 0.28 7.88
N LYS A 339 6.36 0.28 9.19
CA LYS A 339 7.37 -0.12 10.18
C LYS A 339 7.40 -1.64 10.23
N LEU A 340 8.50 -2.23 9.82
CA LEU A 340 8.71 -3.65 10.00
C LEU A 340 9.04 -3.93 11.46
N ILE A 341 8.33 -4.89 12.03
CA ILE A 341 8.63 -5.44 13.33
C ILE A 341 9.80 -6.40 13.12
N GLY A 342 10.98 -6.03 13.55
CA GLY A 342 12.23 -6.79 13.35
C GLY A 342 12.63 -7.55 14.57
#